data_fcf6828292c66eecaecd41a1507d81f2
#
_entry.id   fcf6828292c66eecaecd41a1507d81f2
#
_cell.length_a   1.000
_cell.length_b   1.000
_cell.length_c   1.000
_cell.angle_alpha   90.00
_cell.angle_beta   90.00
_cell.angle_gamma   90.00
#
_symmetry.space_group_name_H-M   'P 1'
#
loop_
_entity.id
_entity.type
_entity.pdbx_description
1 polymer ?
#
loop_
_entity_poly.entity_id
_entity_poly.type
_entity_poly.pdbx_seq_one_letter_code
_entity_poly.pdbx_strand_id
1 'polypeptide(L)'
;MRPCYHYAPRANWLSDPNGLVHHAGEWHMAYQYNPEGEDWGHMAWGHAVSPDLAHWTELPPALVEEAGVMVYSGGAVIDHANSAGFGAEAMVAIWTGSDHAANRQAQCLAYSTDKGRHWTKYAGNPVLDEGMADFRDPCVFWHDGTARWIMVVVRSTENRAAIYASRDLKAWTWLSFIPTDGAPGHLWECPLLIELPVEGSTQRRWLFKVDVLSGAPGSGALYRTGHFDGTAFVAEGPWLVADHGHDFYAAIAWDMPRDHAGRPVWIGWMGNHAVQKHLPLQGWRGAMSVPRRIGLTTDLRLCQTVEPAVLARFGAQAALALGPEPVALPAAAILTIAGDIALAIEDGAGRHLAISRSGNHLRVARRDPVTPDLDAVATMAASGVLTVLIDHGSVECLAADGAAALTIQHRLAGEVWRIGADRAETVGYRAFSA
;
A
#
# COMPACT_ATOMS: atom_id res chain seq x y z
N MET A 1 -6.78 -4.59 19.87
CA MET A 1 -5.92 -5.79 19.71
C MET A 1 -5.09 -5.62 18.46
N ARG A 2 -3.88 -6.18 18.41
CA ARG A 2 -2.97 -6.06 17.27
C ARG A 2 -3.35 -7.05 16.18
N PRO A 3 -3.12 -6.71 14.90
CA PRO A 3 -3.21 -7.68 13.82
C PRO A 3 -2.31 -8.89 14.07
N CYS A 4 -2.76 -10.06 13.61
CA CYS A 4 -2.01 -11.32 13.75
C CYS A 4 -0.99 -11.51 12.62
N TYR A 5 -1.29 -11.01 11.41
CA TYR A 5 -0.46 -11.21 10.22
C TYR A 5 -0.28 -9.95 9.36
N HIS A 6 -1.01 -8.88 9.61
CA HIS A 6 -0.71 -7.57 9.03
C HIS A 6 0.37 -6.86 9.84
N TYR A 7 1.22 -6.09 9.17
CA TYR A 7 2.18 -5.27 9.87
C TYR A 7 1.52 -4.06 10.53
N ALA A 8 1.82 -3.84 11.81
CA ALA A 8 1.50 -2.64 12.56
C ALA A 8 2.68 -2.28 13.47
N PRO A 9 2.97 -0.99 13.72
CA PRO A 9 4.12 -0.56 14.52
C PRO A 9 3.93 -0.97 15.98
N ARG A 10 5.01 -1.14 16.71
CA ARG A 10 4.92 -1.45 18.16
C ARG A 10 4.26 -0.36 18.96
N ALA A 11 4.42 0.89 18.54
CA ALA A 11 3.82 2.06 19.16
C ALA A 11 3.59 3.14 18.12
N ASN A 12 2.74 4.11 18.44
CA ASN A 12 2.59 5.36 17.74
C ASN A 12 1.93 5.26 16.34
N TRP A 13 1.96 6.38 15.60
CA TRP A 13 1.35 6.50 14.28
C TRP A 13 2.14 5.76 13.20
N LEU A 14 1.41 5.08 12.31
CA LEU A 14 1.91 4.57 11.03
C LEU A 14 0.94 4.98 9.92
N SER A 15 1.48 5.41 8.78
CA SER A 15 0.75 5.52 7.51
C SER A 15 1.62 5.02 6.34
N ASP A 16 1.72 5.72 5.26
CA ASP A 16 2.30 5.38 3.96
C ASP A 16 3.52 4.46 4.03
N PRO A 17 3.54 3.35 3.30
CA PRO A 17 4.78 2.60 3.08
C PRO A 17 5.76 3.44 2.28
N ASN A 18 7.03 3.37 2.63
CA ASN A 18 8.12 4.15 2.06
C ASN A 18 9.37 3.29 1.86
N GLY A 19 10.26 3.72 0.99
CA GLY A 19 11.60 3.17 0.91
C GLY A 19 11.65 1.66 0.74
N LEU A 20 10.75 1.09 -0.06
CA LEU A 20 10.62 -0.36 -0.24
C LEU A 20 11.72 -0.90 -1.14
N VAL A 21 12.66 -1.67 -0.59
CA VAL A 21 13.72 -2.36 -1.35
C VAL A 21 13.90 -3.79 -0.86
N HIS A 22 14.30 -4.69 -1.76
CA HIS A 22 14.81 -6.00 -1.42
C HIS A 22 16.32 -6.00 -1.60
N HIS A 23 17.07 -6.17 -0.52
CA HIS A 23 18.52 -6.13 -0.54
C HIS A 23 19.16 -7.20 0.34
N ALA A 24 20.14 -7.92 -0.18
CA ALA A 24 20.93 -8.92 0.54
C ALA A 24 20.09 -9.97 1.31
N GLY A 25 18.95 -10.37 0.73
CA GLY A 25 18.03 -11.38 1.29
C GLY A 25 17.01 -10.82 2.31
N GLU A 26 16.95 -9.52 2.48
CA GLU A 26 15.98 -8.85 3.35
C GLU A 26 15.05 -7.94 2.55
N TRP A 27 13.76 -8.01 2.84
CA TRP A 27 12.75 -7.06 2.40
C TRP A 27 12.70 -5.90 3.39
N HIS A 28 13.03 -4.70 2.94
CA HIS A 28 12.97 -3.49 3.75
C HIS A 28 11.69 -2.75 3.49
N MET A 29 11.07 -2.27 4.54
CA MET A 29 9.92 -1.38 4.50
C MET A 29 10.13 -0.26 5.51
N ALA A 30 10.31 0.96 5.02
CA ALA A 30 10.09 2.13 5.83
C ALA A 30 8.61 2.53 5.75
N TYR A 31 8.17 3.42 6.64
CA TYR A 31 6.80 3.90 6.67
C TYR A 31 6.73 5.26 7.36
N GLN A 32 5.73 6.07 7.01
CA GLN A 32 5.45 7.31 7.72
C GLN A 32 5.17 7.00 9.18
N TYR A 33 5.89 7.64 10.08
CA TYR A 33 5.90 7.32 11.50
C TYR A 33 5.99 8.62 12.32
N ASN A 34 5.15 8.73 13.35
CA ASN A 34 5.34 9.76 14.36
C ASN A 34 6.02 9.14 15.59
N PRO A 35 7.28 9.42 15.88
CA PRO A 35 7.96 8.85 17.04
C PRO A 35 7.42 9.34 18.38
N GLU A 36 6.62 10.41 18.40
CA GLU A 36 6.17 11.10 19.61
C GLU A 36 4.72 10.80 19.98
N GLY A 37 3.92 10.17 19.08
CA GLY A 37 2.52 9.92 19.38
C GLY A 37 1.74 9.16 18.33
N GLU A 38 0.47 8.90 18.66
CA GLU A 38 -0.46 8.13 17.82
C GLU A 38 -1.22 9.00 16.80
N ASP A 39 -1.00 10.31 16.79
CA ASP A 39 -1.56 11.23 15.81
C ASP A 39 -0.53 11.60 14.74
N TRP A 40 -1.01 12.07 13.61
CA TRP A 40 -0.15 12.56 12.55
C TRP A 40 0.62 13.81 13.02
N GLY A 41 1.92 13.82 12.83
CA GLY A 41 2.84 14.91 13.22
C GLY A 41 4.25 14.37 13.36
N HIS A 42 5.26 15.24 13.43
CA HIS A 42 6.68 14.89 13.61
C HIS A 42 7.14 13.76 12.67
N MET A 43 6.71 13.83 11.39
CA MET A 43 6.90 12.74 10.45
C MET A 43 8.36 12.33 10.29
N ALA A 44 8.57 11.05 10.48
CA ALA A 44 9.81 10.31 10.35
C ALA A 44 9.57 9.06 9.50
N TRP A 45 10.60 8.34 9.12
CA TRP A 45 10.49 7.00 8.58
C TRP A 45 10.76 5.96 9.68
N GLY A 46 9.72 5.29 10.15
CA GLY A 46 9.86 4.02 10.85
C GLY A 46 10.46 2.99 9.90
N HIS A 47 10.99 1.88 10.42
CA HIS A 47 11.67 0.87 9.60
C HIS A 47 11.39 -0.53 10.09
N ALA A 48 11.09 -1.43 9.16
CA ALA A 48 10.96 -2.86 9.42
C ALA A 48 11.63 -3.67 8.32
N VAL A 49 12.08 -4.87 8.68
CA VAL A 49 12.67 -5.84 7.75
C VAL A 49 11.97 -7.18 7.85
N SER A 50 11.95 -7.92 6.74
CA SER A 50 11.37 -9.25 6.68
C SER A 50 12.23 -10.16 5.78
N PRO A 51 12.41 -11.44 6.13
CA PRO A 51 13.02 -12.41 5.24
C PRO A 51 12.08 -12.87 4.12
N ASP A 52 10.75 -12.70 4.28
CA ASP A 52 9.74 -13.38 3.46
C ASP A 52 8.44 -12.60 3.22
N LEU A 53 8.38 -11.31 3.63
CA LEU A 53 7.18 -10.47 3.55
C LEU A 53 6.03 -10.85 4.50
N ALA A 54 6.19 -11.91 5.30
CA ALA A 54 5.17 -12.39 6.24
C ALA A 54 5.61 -12.24 7.71
N HIS A 55 6.90 -12.26 7.97
CA HIS A 55 7.48 -12.15 9.32
C HIS A 55 8.32 -10.87 9.39
N TRP A 56 7.86 -9.90 10.17
CA TRP A 56 8.47 -8.56 10.23
C TRP A 56 9.20 -8.34 11.56
N THR A 57 10.37 -7.72 11.45
CA THR A 57 11.15 -7.24 12.60
C THR A 57 11.29 -5.72 12.47
N GLU A 58 10.80 -5.00 13.48
CA GLU A 58 10.94 -3.56 13.57
C GLU A 58 12.36 -3.19 13.97
N LEU A 59 12.93 -2.24 13.24
CA LEU A 59 14.25 -1.64 13.49
C LEU A 59 14.06 -0.21 14.05
N PRO A 60 15.13 0.43 14.53
CA PRO A 60 15.09 1.86 14.81
C PRO A 60 14.66 2.67 13.58
N PRO A 61 14.02 3.84 13.76
CA PRO A 61 13.64 4.70 12.64
C PRO A 61 14.82 4.97 11.69
N ALA A 62 14.57 4.85 10.39
CA ALA A 62 15.59 5.08 9.35
C ALA A 62 15.94 6.56 9.23
N LEU A 63 14.93 7.43 9.21
CA LEU A 63 15.09 8.87 9.08
C LEU A 63 14.17 9.57 10.10
N VAL A 64 14.65 10.65 10.68
CA VAL A 64 13.89 11.43 11.66
C VAL A 64 13.84 12.91 11.26
N GLU A 65 12.85 13.61 11.79
CA GLU A 65 12.75 15.06 11.68
C GLU A 65 14.04 15.74 12.19
N GLU A 66 14.51 16.74 11.50
CA GLU A 66 15.68 17.54 11.87
C GLU A 66 15.48 19.01 11.53
N ALA A 67 15.82 19.90 12.44
CA ALA A 67 15.73 21.35 12.27
C ALA A 67 14.35 21.83 11.78
N GLY A 68 13.26 21.16 12.17
CA GLY A 68 11.90 21.47 11.76
C GLY A 68 11.52 21.00 10.35
N VAL A 69 12.38 20.21 9.69
CA VAL A 69 12.08 19.57 8.41
C VAL A 69 11.62 18.15 8.66
N MET A 70 10.33 17.90 8.47
CA MET A 70 9.73 16.56 8.56
C MET A 70 10.12 15.69 7.38
N VAL A 71 10.18 14.39 7.61
CA VAL A 71 10.47 13.37 6.58
C VAL A 71 9.15 12.82 6.04
N TYR A 72 8.69 13.36 4.91
CA TYR A 72 7.49 12.89 4.22
C TYR A 72 7.80 11.68 3.32
N SER A 73 6.78 11.21 2.61
CA SER A 73 6.85 9.99 1.82
C SER A 73 7.88 10.04 0.70
N GLY A 74 8.27 8.85 0.24
CA GLY A 74 9.22 8.64 -0.84
C GLY A 74 9.62 7.18 -1.01
N GLY A 75 10.58 6.95 -1.90
CA GLY A 75 11.07 5.63 -2.26
C GLY A 75 12.51 5.38 -1.85
N ALA A 76 12.99 4.18 -2.12
CA ALA A 76 14.42 3.86 -2.07
C ALA A 76 14.80 2.98 -3.26
N VAL A 77 16.10 2.98 -3.57
CA VAL A 77 16.70 2.16 -4.61
C VAL A 77 18.02 1.59 -4.14
N ILE A 78 18.49 0.51 -4.79
CA ILE A 78 19.86 0.02 -4.64
C ILE A 78 20.71 0.57 -5.77
N ASP A 79 21.73 1.36 -5.45
CA ASP A 79 22.66 1.90 -6.44
C ASP A 79 23.79 0.91 -6.75
N HIS A 80 23.45 -0.12 -7.54
CA HIS A 80 24.38 -1.17 -7.92
C HIS A 80 25.63 -0.64 -8.65
N ALA A 81 25.48 0.42 -9.42
CA ALA A 81 26.55 1.02 -10.21
C ALA A 81 27.37 2.06 -9.43
N ASN A 82 27.01 2.36 -8.18
CA ASN A 82 27.59 3.46 -7.41
C ASN A 82 27.52 4.80 -8.15
N SER A 83 26.44 5.03 -8.84
CA SER A 83 26.23 6.25 -9.65
C SER A 83 26.17 7.51 -8.79
N ALA A 84 25.65 7.40 -7.58
CA ALA A 84 25.61 8.48 -6.61
C ALA A 84 26.93 8.67 -5.83
N GLY A 85 27.87 7.72 -5.93
CA GLY A 85 29.17 7.81 -5.27
C GLY A 85 29.10 7.64 -3.75
N PHE A 86 28.06 6.96 -3.21
CA PHE A 86 27.92 6.68 -1.78
C PHE A 86 28.54 5.35 -1.35
N GLY A 87 28.94 4.52 -2.30
CA GLY A 87 29.47 3.18 -2.13
C GLY A 87 28.75 2.18 -3.02
N ALA A 88 29.42 1.06 -3.36
CA ALA A 88 28.81 -0.01 -4.13
C ALA A 88 27.62 -0.62 -3.33
N GLU A 89 26.54 -0.93 -4.03
CA GLU A 89 25.33 -1.50 -3.41
C GLU A 89 24.70 -0.63 -2.29
N ALA A 90 24.97 0.69 -2.30
CA ALA A 90 24.35 1.58 -1.33
C ALA A 90 22.83 1.59 -1.50
N MET A 91 22.12 1.47 -0.39
CA MET A 91 20.70 1.77 -0.34
C MET A 91 20.57 3.30 -0.35
N VAL A 92 19.82 3.86 -1.30
CA VAL A 92 19.60 5.30 -1.41
C VAL A 92 18.12 5.59 -1.25
N ALA A 93 17.77 6.29 -0.17
CA ALA A 93 16.43 6.79 0.08
C ALA A 93 16.25 8.15 -0.60
N ILE A 94 15.14 8.32 -1.29
CA ILE A 94 14.72 9.59 -1.89
C ILE A 94 13.39 9.95 -1.23
N TRP A 95 13.36 11.04 -0.48
CA TRP A 95 12.23 11.41 0.37
C TRP A 95 11.90 12.89 0.27
N THR A 96 10.68 13.26 0.64
CA THR A 96 10.26 14.66 0.65
C THR A 96 10.58 15.31 2.00
N GLY A 97 11.46 16.30 1.99
CA GLY A 97 11.66 17.20 3.11
C GLY A 97 10.54 18.24 3.14
N SER A 98 9.75 18.27 4.22
CA SER A 98 8.68 19.25 4.41
C SER A 98 9.06 20.24 5.49
N ASP A 99 9.41 21.46 5.07
CA ASP A 99 9.66 22.60 5.94
C ASP A 99 8.37 23.41 6.09
N HIS A 100 7.69 23.22 7.20
CA HIS A 100 6.43 23.92 7.49
C HIS A 100 6.63 25.42 7.76
N ALA A 101 7.78 25.82 8.31
CA ALA A 101 8.07 27.23 8.57
C ALA A 101 8.32 27.99 7.28
N ALA A 102 8.99 27.37 6.31
CA ALA A 102 9.21 27.93 4.98
C ALA A 102 8.04 27.68 4.02
N ASN A 103 7.03 26.87 4.40
CA ASN A 103 5.95 26.39 3.54
C ASN A 103 6.48 25.80 2.24
N ARG A 104 7.41 24.83 2.34
CA ARG A 104 8.18 24.32 1.21
C ARG A 104 8.38 22.81 1.32
N GLN A 105 8.21 22.14 0.20
CA GLN A 105 8.51 20.71 0.03
C GLN A 105 9.55 20.54 -1.07
N ALA A 106 10.57 19.72 -0.81
CA ALA A 106 11.66 19.46 -1.74
C ALA A 106 12.18 18.02 -1.59
N GLN A 107 12.75 17.46 -2.65
CA GLN A 107 13.24 16.08 -2.62
C GLN A 107 14.66 16.05 -2.07
N CYS A 108 14.85 15.12 -1.14
CA CYS A 108 16.10 14.95 -0.39
C CYS A 108 16.61 13.51 -0.54
N LEU A 109 17.91 13.30 -0.28
CA LEU A 109 18.56 11.99 -0.24
C LEU A 109 19.05 11.62 1.14
N ALA A 110 19.03 10.34 1.44
CA ALA A 110 19.82 9.70 2.47
C ALA A 110 20.35 8.37 1.93
N TYR A 111 21.41 7.85 2.51
CA TYR A 111 22.02 6.60 2.07
C TYR A 111 22.46 5.74 3.25
N SER A 112 22.51 4.43 3.00
CA SER A 112 23.05 3.42 3.90
C SER A 112 24.00 2.48 3.14
N THR A 113 25.13 2.16 3.77
CA THR A 113 26.12 1.20 3.26
C THR A 113 26.22 -0.06 4.12
N ASP A 114 25.34 -0.19 5.10
CA ASP A 114 25.29 -1.31 6.05
C ASP A 114 23.94 -2.01 6.08
N LYS A 115 23.31 -2.16 4.90
CA LYS A 115 22.00 -2.81 4.73
C LYS A 115 20.89 -2.12 5.53
N GLY A 116 20.83 -0.80 5.48
CA GLY A 116 19.77 -0.01 6.11
C GLY A 116 19.83 0.05 7.64
N ARG A 117 20.91 -0.37 8.28
CA ARG A 117 21.03 -0.30 9.76
C ARG A 117 21.30 1.11 10.26
N HIS A 118 22.11 1.88 9.49
CA HIS A 118 22.33 3.31 9.72
C HIS A 118 22.14 4.08 8.43
N TRP A 119 21.55 5.26 8.54
CA TRP A 119 21.27 6.13 7.42
C TRP A 119 21.95 7.49 7.61
N THR A 120 22.54 8.00 6.54
CA THR A 120 23.18 9.31 6.51
C THR A 120 22.43 10.21 5.54
N LYS A 121 21.88 11.32 6.03
CA LYS A 121 21.29 12.34 5.15
C LYS A 121 22.37 12.98 4.31
N TYR A 122 22.12 13.16 3.03
CA TYR A 122 23.09 13.76 2.12
C TYR A 122 23.29 15.23 2.42
N ALA A 123 24.55 15.66 2.58
CA ALA A 123 24.90 17.04 2.95
C ALA A 123 24.51 18.08 1.88
N GLY A 124 24.31 17.65 0.63
CA GLY A 124 23.89 18.53 -0.47
C GLY A 124 22.38 18.58 -0.69
N ASN A 125 21.58 18.18 0.29
CA ASN A 125 20.11 18.31 0.22
C ASN A 125 19.66 19.80 0.25
N PRO A 126 18.52 20.12 -0.39
CA PRO A 126 17.70 19.25 -1.25
C PRO A 126 18.34 19.02 -2.63
N VAL A 127 18.04 17.87 -3.28
CA VAL A 127 18.54 17.54 -4.62
C VAL A 127 17.58 17.93 -5.74
N LEU A 128 16.30 18.16 -5.42
CA LEU A 128 15.32 18.71 -6.35
C LEU A 128 14.34 19.59 -5.59
N ASP A 129 14.22 20.84 -6.03
CA ASP A 129 13.44 21.87 -5.37
C ASP A 129 12.85 22.83 -6.39
N GLU A 130 11.53 22.87 -6.45
CA GLU A 130 10.76 23.76 -7.33
C GLU A 130 10.24 25.00 -6.58
N GLY A 131 10.58 25.18 -5.30
CA GLY A 131 10.09 26.27 -4.47
C GLY A 131 8.60 26.20 -4.11
N MET A 132 8.02 24.99 -4.12
CA MET A 132 6.58 24.77 -3.94
C MET A 132 6.24 24.26 -2.55
N ALA A 133 5.00 24.55 -2.10
CA ALA A 133 4.45 24.04 -0.84
C ALA A 133 3.99 22.58 -0.93
N ASP A 134 3.62 22.12 -2.12
CA ASP A 134 2.96 20.83 -2.37
C ASP A 134 3.66 20.04 -3.48
N PHE A 135 4.94 19.71 -3.27
CA PHE A 135 5.81 19.00 -4.22
C PHE A 135 6.44 17.79 -3.53
N ARG A 136 5.80 16.60 -3.64
CA ARG A 136 6.10 15.47 -2.77
C ARG A 136 6.01 14.09 -3.39
N ASP A 137 6.39 13.09 -2.58
CA ASP A 137 6.24 11.65 -2.75
C ASP A 137 7.00 11.10 -3.98
N PRO A 138 8.33 11.24 -4.02
CA PRO A 138 9.11 10.77 -5.16
C PRO A 138 9.12 9.24 -5.24
N CYS A 139 8.68 8.71 -6.38
CA CYS A 139 8.90 7.33 -6.80
C CYS A 139 10.09 7.30 -7.75
N VAL A 140 11.15 6.56 -7.41
CA VAL A 140 12.40 6.52 -8.19
C VAL A 140 12.71 5.08 -8.59
N PHE A 141 13.15 4.90 -9.84
CA PHE A 141 13.59 3.61 -10.39
C PHE A 141 14.63 3.81 -11.51
N TRP A 142 15.39 2.76 -11.79
CA TRP A 142 16.30 2.76 -12.93
C TRP A 142 15.57 2.35 -14.21
N HIS A 143 15.71 3.14 -15.27
CA HIS A 143 15.18 2.83 -16.59
C HIS A 143 16.28 2.33 -17.52
N ASP A 144 16.27 1.02 -17.81
CA ASP A 144 17.33 0.36 -18.60
C ASP A 144 17.43 0.93 -20.02
N GLY A 145 16.31 1.19 -20.67
CA GLY A 145 16.29 1.66 -22.06
C GLY A 145 17.00 2.99 -22.28
N THR A 146 17.05 3.86 -21.26
CA THR A 146 17.74 5.16 -21.32
C THR A 146 18.97 5.25 -20.42
N ALA A 147 19.26 4.18 -19.66
CA ALA A 147 20.36 4.10 -18.69
C ALA A 147 20.38 5.33 -17.74
N ARG A 148 19.23 5.62 -17.12
CA ARG A 148 19.02 6.74 -16.20
C ARG A 148 18.10 6.36 -15.05
N TRP A 149 18.28 7.04 -13.95
CA TRP A 149 17.28 7.11 -12.88
C TRP A 149 16.11 7.98 -13.35
N ILE A 150 14.91 7.51 -13.09
CA ILE A 150 13.66 8.25 -13.34
C ILE A 150 13.01 8.52 -11.98
N MET A 151 12.54 9.73 -11.79
CA MET A 151 11.72 10.12 -10.66
C MET A 151 10.35 10.57 -11.17
N VAL A 152 9.30 10.03 -10.56
CA VAL A 152 7.93 10.54 -10.68
C VAL A 152 7.56 11.17 -9.34
N VAL A 153 7.15 12.43 -9.36
CA VAL A 153 6.83 13.19 -8.15
C VAL A 153 5.58 14.04 -8.38
N VAL A 154 4.73 14.20 -7.38
CA VAL A 154 3.49 14.96 -7.57
C VAL A 154 3.64 16.44 -7.18
N ARG A 155 2.96 17.28 -7.96
CA ARG A 155 2.51 18.62 -7.60
C ARG A 155 1.08 18.48 -7.11
N SER A 156 0.93 18.21 -5.83
CA SER A 156 -0.28 17.65 -5.24
C SER A 156 -1.52 18.49 -5.48
N THR A 157 -1.44 19.79 -5.22
CA THR A 157 -2.55 20.74 -5.41
C THR A 157 -2.88 21.04 -6.87
N GLU A 158 -1.92 20.77 -7.79
CA GLU A 158 -2.16 20.86 -9.25
C GLU A 158 -2.78 19.59 -9.84
N ASN A 159 -2.94 18.51 -9.03
CA ASN A 159 -3.33 17.17 -9.50
C ASN A 159 -2.46 16.71 -10.68
N ARG A 160 -1.16 16.82 -10.58
CA ARG A 160 -0.22 16.57 -11.66
C ARG A 160 1.00 15.82 -11.18
N ALA A 161 1.45 14.83 -11.95
CA ALA A 161 2.71 14.15 -11.71
C ALA A 161 3.75 14.59 -12.74
N ALA A 162 4.95 14.94 -12.26
CA ALA A 162 6.09 15.34 -13.08
C ALA A 162 7.12 14.22 -13.14
N ILE A 163 7.78 14.07 -14.28
CA ILE A 163 8.83 13.10 -14.54
C ILE A 163 10.16 13.84 -14.67
N TYR A 164 11.15 13.38 -13.92
CA TYR A 164 12.54 13.86 -13.98
C TYR A 164 13.48 12.69 -14.26
N ALA A 165 14.66 13.00 -14.78
CA ALA A 165 15.73 12.03 -14.97
C ALA A 165 17.03 12.50 -14.33
N SER A 166 17.84 11.53 -13.87
CA SER A 166 19.17 11.75 -13.30
C SER A 166 20.13 10.65 -13.72
N ARG A 167 21.44 10.96 -13.74
CA ARG A 167 22.49 9.96 -13.91
C ARG A 167 23.14 9.56 -12.57
N ASP A 168 22.94 10.35 -11.54
CA ASP A 168 23.66 10.27 -10.26
C ASP A 168 22.76 10.40 -9.02
N LEU A 169 21.44 10.36 -9.18
CA LEU A 169 20.43 10.58 -8.13
C LEU A 169 20.48 11.99 -7.48
N LYS A 170 21.46 12.82 -7.81
CA LYS A 170 21.69 14.13 -7.19
C LYS A 170 21.26 15.30 -8.06
N ALA A 171 21.52 15.20 -9.37
CA ALA A 171 21.14 16.22 -10.34
C ALA A 171 19.98 15.74 -11.19
N TRP A 172 18.84 16.41 -11.12
CA TRP A 172 17.62 16.03 -11.79
C TRP A 172 17.25 17.00 -12.90
N THR A 173 16.85 16.46 -14.04
CA THR A 173 16.38 17.23 -15.20
C THR A 173 14.93 16.90 -15.47
N TRP A 174 14.08 17.91 -15.54
CA TRP A 174 12.68 17.76 -15.91
C TRP A 174 12.52 17.19 -17.32
N LEU A 175 11.58 16.27 -17.50
CA LEU A 175 11.28 15.64 -18.79
C LEU A 175 9.87 15.96 -19.30
N SER A 176 8.86 15.62 -18.52
CA SER A 176 7.46 15.74 -18.92
C SER A 176 6.50 15.73 -17.73
N PHE A 177 5.23 15.96 -18.00
CA PHE A 177 4.14 15.64 -17.08
C PHE A 177 3.39 14.39 -17.53
N ILE A 178 2.86 13.64 -16.58
CA ILE A 178 1.93 12.54 -16.85
C ILE A 178 0.56 13.13 -17.20
N PRO A 179 -0.11 12.66 -18.27
CA PRO A 179 -1.44 13.14 -18.68
C PRO A 179 -2.48 12.91 -17.56
N THR A 180 -3.27 13.96 -17.29
CA THR A 180 -4.26 13.99 -16.20
C THR A 180 -5.71 13.94 -16.69
N ASP A 181 -5.93 13.92 -18.00
CA ASP A 181 -7.23 13.99 -18.65
C ASP A 181 -8.23 12.98 -18.05
N GLY A 182 -9.34 13.52 -17.56
CA GLY A 182 -10.41 12.74 -16.93
C GLY A 182 -10.07 12.11 -15.58
N ALA A 183 -8.96 12.49 -14.96
CA ALA A 183 -8.59 11.99 -13.62
C ALA A 183 -9.62 12.45 -12.57
N PRO A 184 -10.23 11.52 -11.84
CA PRO A 184 -11.09 11.88 -10.72
C PRO A 184 -10.26 12.27 -9.49
N GLY A 185 -10.91 12.98 -8.55
CA GLY A 185 -10.35 13.31 -7.24
C GLY A 185 -9.43 14.52 -7.22
N HIS A 186 -8.99 14.85 -6.02
CA HIS A 186 -8.17 16.03 -5.73
C HIS A 186 -7.04 15.68 -4.77
N LEU A 187 -5.98 16.49 -4.81
CA LEU A 187 -4.78 16.34 -4.01
C LEU A 187 -4.12 14.98 -4.25
N TRP A 188 -3.37 14.93 -5.34
CA TRP A 188 -2.63 13.72 -5.70
C TRP A 188 -1.44 13.49 -4.77
N GLU A 189 -1.25 12.23 -4.38
CA GLU A 189 -0.17 11.77 -3.51
C GLU A 189 0.39 10.42 -3.98
N CYS A 190 1.55 10.05 -3.49
CA CYS A 190 2.15 8.73 -3.61
C CYS A 190 2.12 8.13 -5.04
N PRO A 191 2.70 8.80 -6.04
CA PRO A 191 2.70 8.29 -7.42
C PRO A 191 3.54 7.02 -7.50
N LEU A 192 3.12 6.07 -8.34
CA LEU A 192 3.88 4.88 -8.72
C LEU A 192 3.87 4.74 -10.23
N LEU A 193 5.03 4.65 -10.86
CA LEU A 193 5.17 4.29 -12.27
C LEU A 193 5.98 3.01 -12.36
N ILE A 194 5.35 1.92 -12.79
CA ILE A 194 5.95 0.58 -12.77
C ILE A 194 5.59 -0.22 -14.02
N GLU A 195 6.54 -1.02 -14.50
CA GLU A 195 6.33 -1.93 -15.60
C GLU A 195 5.87 -3.30 -15.10
N LEU A 196 4.69 -3.75 -15.53
CA LEU A 196 4.05 -4.99 -15.09
C LEU A 196 3.95 -6.03 -16.19
N PRO A 197 4.07 -7.33 -15.87
CA PRO A 197 3.81 -8.41 -16.81
C PRO A 197 2.32 -8.51 -17.12
N VAL A 198 1.97 -8.81 -18.36
CA VAL A 198 0.60 -9.14 -18.80
C VAL A 198 0.42 -10.66 -18.70
N GLU A 199 -0.64 -11.10 -18.01
CA GLU A 199 -0.93 -12.51 -17.77
C GLU A 199 -1.07 -13.33 -19.07
N GLY A 200 -0.50 -14.54 -19.08
CA GLY A 200 -0.53 -15.43 -20.26
C GLY A 200 0.26 -14.92 -21.47
N SER A 201 1.10 -13.88 -21.31
CA SER A 201 1.84 -13.22 -22.39
C SER A 201 3.29 -12.95 -21.97
N THR A 202 4.16 -12.70 -22.96
CA THR A 202 5.50 -12.14 -22.73
C THR A 202 5.50 -10.61 -22.74
N GLN A 203 4.34 -10.00 -22.97
CA GLN A 203 4.20 -8.55 -23.02
C GLN A 203 4.28 -7.96 -21.62
N ARG A 204 4.74 -6.73 -21.58
CA ARG A 204 4.74 -5.88 -20.38
C ARG A 204 4.08 -4.55 -20.72
N ARG A 205 3.49 -3.91 -19.74
CA ARG A 205 2.89 -2.57 -19.85
C ARG A 205 3.24 -1.76 -18.61
N TRP A 206 3.37 -0.48 -18.80
CA TRP A 206 3.52 0.45 -17.70
C TRP A 206 2.18 0.75 -17.05
N LEU A 207 2.19 0.83 -15.76
CA LEU A 207 1.07 1.26 -14.93
C LEU A 207 1.50 2.52 -14.21
N PHE A 208 0.72 3.58 -14.35
CA PHE A 208 0.80 4.76 -13.50
C PHE A 208 -0.33 4.70 -12.47
N LYS A 209 0.01 4.76 -11.19
CA LYS A 209 -0.92 4.83 -10.06
C LYS A 209 -0.69 6.14 -9.31
N VAL A 210 -1.77 6.68 -8.78
CA VAL A 210 -1.75 7.84 -7.88
C VAL A 210 -2.84 7.67 -6.83
N ASP A 211 -2.61 8.16 -5.63
CA ASP A 211 -3.63 8.27 -4.62
C ASP A 211 -4.27 9.65 -4.63
N VAL A 212 -5.56 9.69 -4.31
CA VAL A 212 -6.32 10.92 -4.22
C VAL A 212 -6.83 11.09 -2.80
N LEU A 213 -6.51 12.21 -2.18
CA LEU A 213 -6.90 12.49 -0.81
C LEU A 213 -8.41 12.65 -0.66
N SER A 214 -9.08 13.14 -1.71
CA SER A 214 -10.53 13.27 -1.76
C SER A 214 -11.09 13.03 -3.16
N GLY A 215 -12.34 12.58 -3.25
CA GLY A 215 -13.04 12.35 -4.53
C GLY A 215 -13.13 10.88 -4.95
N ALA A 216 -12.53 9.96 -4.21
CA ALA A 216 -12.87 8.55 -4.17
C ALA A 216 -13.73 8.27 -2.93
N PRO A 217 -14.23 7.05 -2.67
CA PRO A 217 -14.90 6.74 -1.40
C PRO A 217 -13.94 6.92 -0.21
N GLY A 218 -13.93 8.12 0.37
CA GLY A 218 -12.88 8.59 1.26
C GLY A 218 -11.65 9.05 0.49
N SER A 219 -10.49 8.53 0.83
CA SER A 219 -9.25 8.58 0.04
C SER A 219 -9.05 7.25 -0.70
N GLY A 220 -8.39 7.26 -1.86
CA GLY A 220 -8.29 6.03 -2.64
C GLY A 220 -7.22 6.05 -3.73
N ALA A 221 -6.89 4.85 -4.19
CA ALA A 221 -5.88 4.60 -5.20
C ALA A 221 -6.48 4.44 -6.60
N LEU A 222 -5.99 5.22 -7.55
CA LEU A 222 -6.40 5.21 -8.95
C LEU A 222 -5.23 4.84 -9.84
N TYR A 223 -5.47 4.20 -10.98
CA TYR A 223 -4.42 3.87 -11.94
C TYR A 223 -4.88 3.96 -13.39
N ARG A 224 -3.90 4.05 -14.28
CA ARG A 224 -4.02 3.86 -15.73
C ARG A 224 -2.86 3.01 -16.23
N THR A 225 -3.09 2.24 -17.29
CA THR A 225 -2.03 1.56 -18.02
C THR A 225 -1.58 2.38 -19.23
N GLY A 226 -0.41 2.07 -19.77
CA GLY A 226 0.14 2.77 -20.92
C GLY A 226 1.55 2.33 -21.28
N HIS A 227 2.24 3.21 -21.97
CA HIS A 227 3.63 3.06 -22.38
C HIS A 227 4.49 4.17 -21.79
N PHE A 228 5.71 3.82 -21.39
CA PHE A 228 6.72 4.77 -20.96
C PHE A 228 8.02 4.50 -21.72
N ASP A 229 8.56 5.53 -22.38
CA ASP A 229 9.76 5.43 -23.22
C ASP A 229 11.03 5.92 -22.52
N GLY A 230 10.96 6.18 -21.21
CA GLY A 230 12.04 6.79 -20.44
C GLY A 230 11.99 8.32 -20.44
N THR A 231 11.01 8.93 -21.09
CA THR A 231 10.84 10.38 -21.16
C THR A 231 9.40 10.80 -20.86
N ALA A 232 8.42 10.14 -21.46
CA ALA A 232 7.01 10.46 -21.33
C ALA A 232 6.18 9.19 -21.14
N PHE A 233 5.13 9.30 -20.32
CA PHE A 233 4.11 8.28 -20.19
C PHE A 233 2.93 8.61 -21.11
N VAL A 234 2.59 7.67 -21.98
CA VAL A 234 1.42 7.74 -22.85
C VAL A 234 0.36 6.79 -22.32
N ALA A 235 -0.71 7.35 -21.78
CA ALA A 235 -1.78 6.58 -21.17
C ALA A 235 -2.64 5.87 -22.22
N GLU A 236 -3.10 4.65 -21.90
CA GLU A 236 -4.07 3.86 -22.64
C GLU A 236 -5.28 3.58 -21.73
N GLY A 237 -6.49 3.73 -22.28
CA GLY A 237 -7.71 3.44 -21.52
C GLY A 237 -8.07 4.46 -20.43
N PRO A 238 -9.13 4.18 -19.66
CA PRO A 238 -9.65 5.07 -18.63
C PRO A 238 -8.83 4.97 -17.31
N TRP A 239 -9.15 5.88 -16.39
CA TRP A 239 -8.78 5.72 -14.99
C TRP A 239 -9.58 4.59 -14.35
N LEU A 240 -8.91 3.73 -13.60
CA LEU A 240 -9.48 2.60 -12.89
C LEU A 240 -9.10 2.67 -11.41
N VAL A 241 -9.90 2.01 -10.57
CA VAL A 241 -9.69 1.94 -9.13
C VAL A 241 -8.79 0.75 -8.82
N ALA A 242 -7.76 0.95 -8.00
CA ALA A 242 -6.82 -0.10 -7.62
C ALA A 242 -7.35 -0.98 -6.48
N ASP A 243 -8.11 -0.39 -5.54
CA ASP A 243 -8.80 -1.10 -4.47
C ASP A 243 -10.18 -0.45 -4.25
N HIS A 244 -11.23 -1.25 -4.21
CA HIS A 244 -12.61 -0.79 -4.10
C HIS A 244 -13.06 -0.54 -2.65
N GLY A 245 -12.20 -0.81 -1.68
CA GLY A 245 -12.45 -0.54 -0.27
C GLY A 245 -12.23 0.94 0.07
N HIS A 246 -12.55 1.29 1.31
CA HIS A 246 -12.36 2.64 1.83
C HIS A 246 -10.97 2.84 2.43
N ASP A 247 -10.23 1.75 2.69
CA ASP A 247 -9.05 1.79 3.55
C ASP A 247 -7.83 1.15 2.86
N PHE A 248 -7.50 1.64 1.65
CA PHE A 248 -6.28 1.27 0.92
C PHE A 248 -5.67 2.51 0.27
N TYR A 249 -4.52 2.94 0.75
CA TYR A 249 -3.90 4.20 0.38
C TYR A 249 -2.37 4.09 0.30
N ALA A 250 -1.73 5.04 -0.39
CA ALA A 250 -0.29 5.21 -0.49
C ALA A 250 0.48 3.97 -0.99
N ALA A 251 -0.19 3.05 -1.71
CA ALA A 251 0.44 1.80 -2.13
C ALA A 251 1.62 2.05 -3.07
N ILE A 252 2.79 1.47 -2.72
CA ILE A 252 3.99 1.46 -3.55
C ILE A 252 4.53 0.03 -3.64
N ALA A 253 5.40 -0.22 -4.62
CA ALA A 253 6.00 -1.52 -4.87
C ALA A 253 7.46 -1.57 -4.40
N TRP A 254 7.92 -2.76 -4.00
CA TRP A 254 9.34 -3.00 -3.77
C TRP A 254 10.12 -2.84 -5.07
N ASP A 255 11.24 -2.15 -5.00
CA ASP A 255 12.25 -2.19 -6.04
C ASP A 255 12.86 -3.61 -6.07
N MET A 256 12.59 -4.32 -7.15
CA MET A 256 12.97 -5.72 -7.33
C MET A 256 14.27 -5.81 -8.10
N PRO A 257 15.18 -6.75 -7.74
CA PRO A 257 16.32 -7.04 -8.57
C PRO A 257 15.92 -7.35 -10.01
N ARG A 258 16.67 -6.86 -10.99
CA ARG A 258 16.36 -6.97 -12.43
C ARG A 258 16.23 -8.40 -12.95
N ASP A 259 16.84 -9.35 -12.26
CA ASP A 259 16.86 -10.77 -12.56
C ASP A 259 15.69 -11.55 -11.92
N HIS A 260 14.87 -10.89 -11.14
CA HIS A 260 13.72 -11.53 -10.52
C HIS A 260 12.60 -11.72 -11.54
N ALA A 261 12.42 -12.95 -12.01
CA ALA A 261 11.39 -13.34 -12.99
C ALA A 261 9.95 -13.30 -12.44
N GLY A 262 9.75 -12.81 -11.22
CA GLY A 262 8.45 -12.77 -10.55
C GLY A 262 7.62 -11.52 -10.85
N ARG A 263 6.35 -11.55 -10.43
CA ARG A 263 5.50 -10.37 -10.37
C ARG A 263 6.03 -9.45 -9.26
N PRO A 264 6.08 -8.12 -9.47
CA PRO A 264 6.38 -7.18 -8.39
C PRO A 264 5.41 -7.33 -7.24
N VAL A 265 5.87 -7.00 -6.04
CA VAL A 265 5.04 -6.98 -4.83
C VAL A 265 4.81 -5.55 -4.42
N TRP A 266 3.61 -5.20 -4.04
CA TRP A 266 3.29 -3.93 -3.42
C TRP A 266 2.59 -4.11 -2.07
N ILE A 267 2.51 -3.01 -1.32
CA ILE A 267 1.80 -2.92 -0.05
C ILE A 267 1.22 -1.53 0.07
N GLY A 268 0.07 -1.40 0.71
CA GLY A 268 -0.57 -0.11 0.96
C GLY A 268 -0.86 0.11 2.44
N TRP A 269 -1.04 1.33 2.83
CA TRP A 269 -1.56 1.67 4.14
C TRP A 269 -3.05 1.34 4.21
N MET A 270 -3.44 0.54 5.19
CA MET A 270 -4.86 0.36 5.54
C MET A 270 -5.30 1.57 6.35
N GLY A 271 -5.72 2.61 5.65
CA GLY A 271 -6.12 3.86 6.23
C GLY A 271 -6.98 4.70 5.30
N ASN A 272 -7.68 5.65 5.90
CA ASN A 272 -8.48 6.62 5.19
C ASN A 272 -8.42 7.95 5.95
N HIS A 273 -7.93 8.98 5.30
CA HIS A 273 -7.76 10.30 5.91
C HIS A 273 -9.06 10.88 6.48
N ALA A 274 -10.22 10.53 5.90
CA ALA A 274 -11.51 11.01 6.38
C ALA A 274 -11.89 10.46 7.76
N VAL A 275 -11.49 9.22 8.08
CA VAL A 275 -11.93 8.50 9.29
C VAL A 275 -10.81 8.15 10.26
N GLN A 276 -9.55 8.26 9.84
CA GLN A 276 -8.41 7.82 10.66
C GLN A 276 -8.38 8.50 12.04
N LYS A 277 -8.74 9.78 12.11
CA LYS A 277 -8.82 10.54 13.36
C LYS A 277 -9.88 10.01 14.37
N HIS A 278 -10.86 9.24 13.89
CA HIS A 278 -11.91 8.64 14.71
C HIS A 278 -11.55 7.26 15.25
N LEU A 279 -10.43 6.68 14.80
CA LEU A 279 -9.92 5.44 15.36
C LEU A 279 -9.43 5.65 16.80
N PRO A 280 -9.66 4.69 17.71
CA PRO A 280 -9.24 4.83 19.10
C PRO A 280 -7.73 4.79 19.23
N LEU A 281 -7.25 5.49 20.24
CA LEU A 281 -5.86 5.36 20.70
C LEU A 281 -5.71 4.01 21.43
N GLN A 282 -4.67 3.25 21.06
CA GLN A 282 -4.38 1.93 21.61
C GLN A 282 -2.88 1.74 21.95
N GLY A 283 -2.12 2.83 22.02
CA GLY A 283 -0.66 2.85 22.10
C GLY A 283 -0.01 2.76 20.70
N TRP A 284 -0.81 2.58 19.65
CA TRP A 284 -0.40 2.56 18.25
C TRP A 284 -1.59 2.83 17.33
N ARG A 285 -1.34 3.27 16.10
CA ARG A 285 -2.37 3.54 15.09
C ARG A 285 -1.83 3.30 13.68
N GLY A 286 -2.63 2.67 12.82
CA GLY A 286 -2.31 2.33 11.44
C GLY A 286 -1.76 0.91 11.28
N ALA A 287 -2.03 0.31 10.13
CA ALA A 287 -1.51 -0.99 9.73
C ALA A 287 -1.31 -1.02 8.21
N MET A 288 -0.47 -1.92 7.72
CA MET A 288 -0.30 -2.18 6.30
C MET A 288 -1.27 -3.26 5.84
N SER A 289 -1.69 -3.22 4.57
CA SER A 289 -2.35 -4.34 3.90
C SER A 289 -1.45 -5.57 3.91
N VAL A 290 -1.97 -6.75 3.54
CA VAL A 290 -1.06 -7.85 3.17
C VAL A 290 -0.24 -7.45 1.93
N PRO A 291 1.04 -7.90 1.82
CA PRO A 291 1.78 -7.79 0.58
C PRO A 291 1.07 -8.54 -0.54
N ARG A 292 0.91 -7.89 -1.70
CA ARG A 292 0.21 -8.45 -2.86
C ARG A 292 1.12 -8.45 -4.07
N ARG A 293 1.22 -9.59 -4.77
CA ARG A 293 1.85 -9.67 -6.09
C ARG A 293 0.96 -8.99 -7.10
N ILE A 294 1.53 -8.15 -7.95
CA ILE A 294 0.81 -7.39 -8.96
C ILE A 294 1.24 -7.74 -10.37
N GLY A 295 0.31 -7.65 -11.29
CA GLY A 295 0.47 -7.84 -12.72
C GLY A 295 -0.71 -7.24 -13.46
N LEU A 296 -0.85 -7.52 -14.72
CA LEU A 296 -1.99 -7.10 -15.53
C LEU A 296 -2.70 -8.32 -16.11
N THR A 297 -4.03 -8.27 -16.15
CA THR A 297 -4.83 -9.21 -16.91
C THR A 297 -4.66 -9.00 -18.42
N THR A 298 -5.17 -9.89 -19.25
CA THR A 298 -5.12 -9.78 -20.72
C THR A 298 -5.84 -8.54 -21.26
N ASP A 299 -6.84 -8.03 -20.52
CA ASP A 299 -7.55 -6.78 -20.80
C ASP A 299 -6.95 -5.56 -20.08
N LEU A 300 -5.69 -5.69 -19.62
CA LEU A 300 -4.87 -4.64 -19.00
C LEU A 300 -5.43 -4.06 -17.69
N ARG A 301 -6.24 -4.81 -16.97
CA ARG A 301 -6.62 -4.44 -15.59
C ARG A 301 -5.56 -4.92 -14.60
N LEU A 302 -5.37 -4.16 -13.53
CA LEU A 302 -4.51 -4.55 -12.42
C LEU A 302 -4.97 -5.89 -11.84
N CYS A 303 -4.04 -6.84 -11.77
CA CYS A 303 -4.25 -8.14 -11.15
C CYS A 303 -3.45 -8.21 -9.85
N GLN A 304 -4.11 -8.57 -8.76
CA GLN A 304 -3.53 -8.61 -7.41
C GLN A 304 -3.76 -9.99 -6.78
N THR A 305 -2.71 -10.58 -6.23
CA THR A 305 -2.80 -11.84 -5.49
C THR A 305 -2.02 -11.72 -4.19
N VAL A 306 -2.51 -12.34 -3.12
CA VAL A 306 -1.82 -12.36 -1.82
C VAL A 306 -0.45 -13.02 -1.97
N GLU A 307 0.57 -12.45 -1.34
CA GLU A 307 1.91 -13.05 -1.29
C GLU A 307 1.83 -14.46 -0.66
N PRO A 308 2.35 -15.51 -1.33
CA PRO A 308 2.25 -16.88 -0.85
C PRO A 308 2.80 -17.11 0.56
N ALA A 309 3.82 -16.38 0.97
CA ALA A 309 4.37 -16.48 2.32
C ALA A 309 3.36 -16.09 3.40
N VAL A 310 2.50 -15.10 3.14
CA VAL A 310 1.38 -14.75 4.03
C VAL A 310 0.39 -15.91 4.11
N LEU A 311 0.03 -16.50 2.96
CA LEU A 311 -0.90 -17.65 2.92
C LEU A 311 -0.34 -18.89 3.62
N ALA A 312 0.98 -19.06 3.65
CA ALA A 312 1.66 -20.17 4.33
C ALA A 312 1.53 -20.10 5.86
N ARG A 313 1.17 -18.94 6.42
CA ARG A 313 0.88 -18.78 7.86
C ARG A 313 -0.47 -19.36 8.28
N PHE A 314 -1.25 -19.88 7.36
CA PHE A 314 -2.56 -20.45 7.65
C PHE A 314 -2.54 -21.96 7.47
N GLY A 315 -3.28 -22.66 8.33
CA GLY A 315 -3.45 -24.12 8.28
C GLY A 315 -4.08 -24.62 6.98
N ALA A 316 -4.26 -25.90 6.88
CA ALA A 316 -4.95 -26.52 5.73
C ALA A 316 -6.38 -26.02 5.61
N GLN A 317 -6.87 -25.96 4.36
CA GLN A 317 -8.26 -25.60 4.11
C GLN A 317 -9.22 -26.68 4.64
N ALA A 318 -10.20 -26.22 5.40
CA ALA A 318 -11.30 -27.02 5.93
C ALA A 318 -12.64 -26.46 5.43
N ALA A 319 -13.71 -27.19 5.63
CA ALA A 319 -15.07 -26.73 5.40
C ALA A 319 -15.62 -26.11 6.70
N LEU A 320 -16.21 -24.92 6.60
CA LEU A 320 -16.94 -24.28 7.69
C LEU A 320 -18.42 -24.22 7.31
N ALA A 321 -19.23 -24.97 8.04
CA ALA A 321 -20.68 -24.94 7.89
C ALA A 321 -21.25 -23.72 8.63
N LEU A 322 -22.05 -22.93 7.94
CA LEU A 322 -22.67 -21.70 8.42
C LEU A 322 -24.20 -21.80 8.25
N GLY A 323 -24.92 -21.04 9.05
CA GLY A 323 -26.38 -20.94 9.00
C GLY A 323 -26.86 -19.77 9.84
N PRO A 324 -28.19 -19.65 10.05
CA PRO A 324 -28.77 -18.60 10.88
C PRO A 324 -28.30 -18.63 12.34
N GLU A 325 -27.89 -19.79 12.86
CA GLU A 325 -27.26 -19.92 14.18
C GLU A 325 -25.76 -19.63 14.06
N PRO A 326 -25.26 -18.48 14.58
CA PRO A 326 -23.86 -18.12 14.42
C PRO A 326 -22.90 -19.04 15.15
N VAL A 327 -21.78 -19.37 14.51
CA VAL A 327 -20.67 -20.16 15.09
C VAL A 327 -19.48 -19.28 15.44
N ALA A 328 -18.54 -19.81 16.23
CA ALA A 328 -17.33 -19.11 16.57
C ALA A 328 -16.38 -18.97 15.37
N LEU A 329 -15.84 -17.77 15.17
CA LEU A 329 -14.80 -17.46 14.19
C LEU A 329 -13.60 -16.83 14.93
N PRO A 330 -12.40 -17.43 14.88
CA PRO A 330 -11.18 -16.76 15.32
C PRO A 330 -10.97 -15.43 14.58
N ALA A 331 -10.42 -14.44 15.27
CA ALA A 331 -10.23 -13.11 14.71
C ALA A 331 -9.17 -13.01 13.60
N ALA A 332 -8.43 -14.10 13.35
CA ALA A 332 -7.51 -14.23 12.23
C ALA A 332 -7.84 -15.48 11.41
N ALA A 333 -8.36 -15.28 10.21
CA ALA A 333 -8.85 -16.38 9.36
C ALA A 333 -8.83 -16.00 7.87
N ILE A 334 -8.83 -17.01 7.02
CA ILE A 334 -9.17 -16.88 5.59
C ILE A 334 -10.47 -17.62 5.32
N LEU A 335 -11.41 -16.95 4.68
CA LEU A 335 -12.60 -17.57 4.11
C LEU A 335 -12.48 -17.66 2.58
N THR A 336 -12.97 -18.75 2.01
CA THR A 336 -13.04 -18.96 0.56
C THR A 336 -14.50 -19.13 0.16
N ILE A 337 -15.01 -18.20 -0.65
CA ILE A 337 -16.43 -18.09 -1.02
C ILE A 337 -16.59 -18.35 -2.53
N ALA A 338 -17.30 -19.40 -2.88
CA ALA A 338 -17.48 -19.80 -4.29
C ALA A 338 -18.80 -19.35 -4.92
N GLY A 339 -19.84 -19.09 -4.12
CA GLY A 339 -21.20 -18.78 -4.58
C GLY A 339 -21.81 -17.55 -3.92
N ASP A 340 -23.11 -17.40 -4.14
CA ASP A 340 -23.91 -16.35 -3.49
C ASP A 340 -24.04 -16.64 -2.00
N ILE A 341 -23.81 -15.62 -1.19
CA ILE A 341 -23.82 -15.72 0.29
C ILE A 341 -24.12 -14.37 0.91
N ALA A 342 -24.73 -14.40 2.10
CA ALA A 342 -24.80 -13.27 2.99
C ALA A 342 -24.27 -13.67 4.38
N LEU A 343 -23.14 -13.10 4.76
CA LEU A 343 -22.46 -13.35 6.03
C LEU A 343 -22.58 -12.15 6.94
N ALA A 344 -22.80 -12.41 8.23
CA ALA A 344 -22.65 -11.44 9.30
C ALA A 344 -21.59 -11.93 10.28
N ILE A 345 -20.62 -11.05 10.59
CA ILE A 345 -19.59 -11.28 11.60
C ILE A 345 -19.80 -10.22 12.68
N GLU A 346 -19.93 -10.66 13.93
CA GLU A 346 -20.33 -9.79 15.04
C GLU A 346 -19.43 -10.01 16.26
N ASP A 347 -19.19 -8.94 17.00
CA ASP A 347 -18.64 -9.00 18.35
C ASP A 347 -19.76 -8.90 19.41
N GLY A 348 -19.42 -9.09 20.67
CA GLY A 348 -20.38 -8.96 21.78
C GLY A 348 -20.82 -7.51 22.08
N ALA A 349 -20.30 -6.50 21.37
CA ALA A 349 -20.57 -5.09 21.57
C ALA A 349 -21.50 -4.48 20.50
N GLY A 350 -22.05 -5.31 19.61
CA GLY A 350 -22.98 -4.88 18.55
C GLY A 350 -22.29 -4.28 17.31
N ARG A 351 -20.96 -4.36 17.22
CA ARG A 351 -20.26 -4.07 15.97
C ARG A 351 -20.42 -5.23 15.03
N HIS A 352 -20.59 -4.94 13.74
CA HIS A 352 -20.69 -6.00 12.75
C HIS A 352 -20.05 -5.65 11.42
N LEU A 353 -19.62 -6.70 10.74
CA LEU A 353 -19.14 -6.72 9.37
C LEU A 353 -20.06 -7.63 8.55
N ALA A 354 -20.73 -7.08 7.55
CA ALA A 354 -21.56 -7.85 6.64
C ALA A 354 -20.83 -8.02 5.30
N ILE A 355 -20.73 -9.27 4.82
CA ILE A 355 -20.15 -9.61 3.54
C ILE A 355 -21.22 -10.32 2.73
N SER A 356 -21.68 -9.72 1.64
CA SER A 356 -22.70 -10.33 0.77
C SER A 356 -22.23 -10.38 -0.67
N ARG A 357 -22.46 -11.53 -1.29
CA ARG A 357 -22.21 -11.77 -2.71
C ARG A 357 -23.48 -12.22 -3.39
N SER A 358 -23.79 -11.63 -4.54
CA SER A 358 -24.86 -12.05 -5.44
C SER A 358 -24.36 -11.99 -6.87
N GLY A 359 -24.25 -13.14 -7.53
CA GLY A 359 -23.59 -13.27 -8.82
C GLY A 359 -22.14 -12.77 -8.77
N ASN A 360 -21.84 -11.79 -9.61
CA ASN A 360 -20.51 -11.16 -9.66
C ASN A 360 -20.44 -9.86 -8.84
N HIS A 361 -21.38 -9.61 -7.95
CA HIS A 361 -21.41 -8.39 -7.14
C HIS A 361 -21.10 -8.72 -5.68
N LEU A 362 -20.00 -8.17 -5.17
CA LEU A 362 -19.62 -8.20 -3.75
C LEU A 362 -19.97 -6.88 -3.08
N ARG A 363 -20.54 -6.96 -1.90
CA ARG A 363 -20.77 -5.84 -1.00
C ARG A 363 -20.20 -6.18 0.37
N VAL A 364 -19.38 -5.29 0.90
CA VAL A 364 -18.86 -5.36 2.26
C VAL A 364 -19.33 -4.11 3.00
N ALA A 365 -19.92 -4.29 4.17
CA ALA A 365 -20.40 -3.21 5.01
C ALA A 365 -19.91 -3.39 6.43
N ARG A 366 -19.36 -2.34 7.01
CA ARG A 366 -19.08 -2.27 8.45
C ARG A 366 -20.08 -1.37 9.14
N ARG A 367 -20.43 -1.70 10.35
CA ARG A 367 -21.20 -0.86 11.25
C ARG A 367 -20.58 -0.86 12.65
N ASP A 368 -20.37 0.33 13.19
CA ASP A 368 -19.85 0.55 14.54
C ASP A 368 -20.80 1.46 15.33
N PRO A 369 -21.64 0.91 16.21
CA PRO A 369 -22.59 1.73 16.97
C PRO A 369 -21.92 2.66 17.99
N VAL A 370 -20.64 2.42 18.32
CA VAL A 370 -19.86 3.28 19.21
C VAL A 370 -19.22 4.44 18.45
N THR A 371 -18.88 4.24 17.19
CA THR A 371 -18.24 5.25 16.33
C THR A 371 -18.92 5.21 14.95
N PRO A 372 -20.14 5.79 14.82
CA PRO A 372 -20.88 5.75 13.55
C PRO A 372 -20.17 6.39 12.34
N ASP A 373 -19.22 7.30 12.58
CA ASP A 373 -18.38 7.89 11.53
C ASP A 373 -17.53 6.84 10.78
N LEU A 374 -17.36 5.65 11.37
CA LEU A 374 -16.71 4.52 10.72
C LEU A 374 -17.65 3.65 9.89
N ASP A 375 -18.97 3.87 9.94
CA ASP A 375 -19.89 3.13 9.08
C ASP A 375 -19.52 3.33 7.61
N ALA A 376 -19.40 2.22 6.89
CA ALA A 376 -19.00 2.26 5.48
C ALA A 376 -19.60 1.10 4.71
N VAL A 377 -19.79 1.32 3.41
CA VAL A 377 -20.19 0.30 2.45
C VAL A 377 -19.29 0.39 1.22
N ALA A 378 -18.61 -0.69 0.90
CA ALA A 378 -17.85 -0.82 -0.32
C ALA A 378 -18.40 -1.94 -1.21
N THR A 379 -18.28 -1.78 -2.52
CA THR A 379 -18.75 -2.74 -3.51
C THR A 379 -17.74 -2.94 -4.60
N MET A 380 -17.63 -4.17 -5.12
CA MET A 380 -16.82 -4.45 -6.30
C MET A 380 -17.44 -5.55 -7.16
N ALA A 381 -17.08 -5.58 -8.43
CA ALA A 381 -17.29 -6.76 -9.27
C ALA A 381 -16.28 -7.84 -8.86
N ALA A 382 -16.77 -9.05 -8.57
CA ALA A 382 -15.94 -10.17 -8.12
C ALA A 382 -16.32 -11.44 -8.86
N SER A 383 -15.51 -11.83 -9.84
CA SER A 383 -15.67 -13.10 -10.56
C SER A 383 -14.99 -14.27 -9.82
N GLY A 384 -15.44 -15.49 -10.11
CA GLY A 384 -14.83 -16.70 -9.59
C GLY A 384 -14.91 -16.84 -8.07
N VAL A 385 -13.95 -17.53 -7.50
CA VAL A 385 -13.83 -17.76 -6.05
C VAL A 385 -13.28 -16.49 -5.38
N LEU A 386 -13.87 -16.08 -4.28
CA LEU A 386 -13.44 -14.95 -3.47
C LEU A 386 -12.57 -15.42 -2.31
N THR A 387 -11.42 -14.81 -2.12
CA THR A 387 -10.59 -14.94 -0.91
C THR A 387 -10.86 -13.77 0.00
N VAL A 388 -11.27 -14.06 1.24
CA VAL A 388 -11.52 -13.06 2.29
C VAL A 388 -10.54 -13.27 3.42
N LEU A 389 -9.62 -12.34 3.58
CA LEU A 389 -8.67 -12.32 4.69
C LEU A 389 -9.26 -11.48 5.81
N ILE A 390 -9.34 -12.03 7.00
CA ILE A 390 -9.91 -11.38 8.18
C ILE A 390 -8.82 -11.36 9.27
N ASP A 391 -8.59 -10.18 9.85
CA ASP A 391 -7.65 -10.00 10.95
C ASP A 391 -8.22 -9.01 11.98
N HIS A 392 -7.56 -8.87 13.11
CA HIS A 392 -7.88 -7.79 14.03
C HIS A 392 -7.75 -6.43 13.32
N GLY A 393 -8.89 -5.79 13.14
CA GLY A 393 -8.98 -4.45 12.59
C GLY A 393 -9.17 -4.36 11.08
N SER A 394 -9.17 -5.46 10.31
CA SER A 394 -9.29 -5.39 8.86
C SER A 394 -9.96 -6.59 8.20
N VAL A 395 -10.53 -6.35 7.03
CA VAL A 395 -10.92 -7.37 6.05
C VAL A 395 -10.42 -6.95 4.67
N GLU A 396 -9.77 -7.89 3.99
CA GLU A 396 -9.37 -7.76 2.59
C GLU A 396 -10.05 -8.83 1.76
N CYS A 397 -10.72 -8.43 0.68
CA CYS A 397 -11.39 -9.33 -0.26
C CYS A 397 -10.69 -9.25 -1.62
N LEU A 398 -10.29 -10.41 -2.17
CA LEU A 398 -9.66 -10.50 -3.48
C LEU A 398 -10.46 -11.48 -4.35
N ALA A 399 -10.81 -11.05 -5.58
CA ALA A 399 -11.42 -11.92 -6.57
C ALA A 399 -10.41 -12.95 -7.10
N ALA A 400 -10.90 -14.09 -7.58
CA ALA A 400 -10.05 -15.21 -8.04
C ALA A 400 -9.13 -14.84 -9.20
N ASP A 401 -9.59 -13.96 -10.11
CA ASP A 401 -8.81 -13.44 -11.23
C ASP A 401 -7.83 -12.34 -10.79
N GLY A 402 -7.86 -11.94 -9.51
CA GLY A 402 -7.06 -10.84 -8.97
C GLY A 402 -7.44 -9.46 -9.50
N ALA A 403 -8.39 -9.36 -10.42
CA ALA A 403 -8.72 -8.09 -11.09
C ALA A 403 -9.56 -7.14 -10.23
N ALA A 404 -9.96 -7.56 -9.04
CA ALA A 404 -10.65 -6.72 -8.07
C ALA A 404 -10.19 -7.04 -6.64
N ALA A 405 -9.93 -6.00 -5.87
CA ALA A 405 -9.61 -6.05 -4.45
C ALA A 405 -10.45 -5.01 -3.69
N LEU A 406 -10.73 -5.31 -2.43
CA LEU A 406 -11.50 -4.44 -1.55
C LEU A 406 -10.95 -4.56 -0.13
N THR A 407 -10.49 -3.45 0.43
CA THR A 407 -9.93 -3.36 1.78
C THR A 407 -10.77 -2.46 2.66
N ILE A 408 -11.20 -2.96 3.80
CA ILE A 408 -11.94 -2.19 4.81
C ILE A 408 -11.36 -2.49 6.19
N GLN A 409 -11.11 -1.44 6.98
CA GLN A 409 -10.87 -1.57 8.41
C GLN A 409 -12.18 -1.83 9.15
N HIS A 410 -12.11 -2.50 10.28
CA HIS A 410 -13.22 -2.69 11.23
C HIS A 410 -12.73 -2.60 12.67
N ARG A 411 -13.67 -2.63 13.62
CA ARG A 411 -13.37 -2.51 15.05
C ARG A 411 -14.01 -3.60 15.90
N LEU A 412 -14.24 -4.77 15.30
CA LEU A 412 -14.71 -5.92 16.06
C LEU A 412 -13.75 -6.20 17.21
N ALA A 413 -14.29 -6.31 18.43
CA ALA A 413 -13.53 -6.55 19.63
C ALA A 413 -13.46 -8.06 19.97
N GLY A 414 -12.47 -8.46 20.77
CA GLY A 414 -12.31 -9.85 21.18
C GLY A 414 -11.48 -10.68 20.21
N GLU A 415 -11.04 -11.84 20.66
CA GLU A 415 -10.23 -12.80 19.89
C GLU A 415 -11.07 -13.81 19.11
N VAL A 416 -12.34 -13.94 19.47
CA VAL A 416 -13.31 -14.83 18.84
C VAL A 416 -14.59 -14.05 18.61
N TRP A 417 -15.01 -14.06 17.37
CA TRP A 417 -16.26 -13.43 16.93
C TRP A 417 -17.31 -14.49 16.61
N ARG A 418 -18.50 -14.05 16.28
CA ARG A 418 -19.58 -14.91 15.82
C ARG A 418 -19.82 -14.66 14.35
N ILE A 419 -19.83 -15.72 13.55
CA ILE A 419 -20.15 -15.67 12.12
C ILE A 419 -21.39 -16.51 11.82
N GLY A 420 -22.34 -15.92 11.11
CA GLY A 420 -23.54 -16.60 10.62
C GLY A 420 -23.81 -16.30 9.15
N ALA A 421 -24.73 -17.06 8.58
CA ALA A 421 -25.25 -16.85 7.24
C ALA A 421 -26.79 -16.85 7.29
N ASP A 422 -27.44 -16.18 6.34
CA ASP A 422 -28.92 -16.10 6.24
C ASP A 422 -29.57 -17.46 5.97
N ARG A 423 -28.83 -18.41 5.43
CA ARG A 423 -29.24 -19.79 5.14
C ARG A 423 -28.08 -20.76 5.35
N ALA A 424 -28.35 -22.04 5.30
CA ALA A 424 -27.30 -23.07 5.39
C ALA A 424 -26.35 -22.98 4.20
N GLU A 425 -25.08 -22.76 4.48
CA GLU A 425 -23.99 -22.57 3.49
C GLU A 425 -22.74 -23.30 3.97
N THR A 426 -21.82 -23.54 3.03
CA THR A 426 -20.49 -24.07 3.35
C THR A 426 -19.45 -23.22 2.66
N VAL A 427 -18.53 -22.66 3.43
CA VAL A 427 -17.38 -21.90 2.92
C VAL A 427 -16.08 -22.64 3.20
N GLY A 428 -15.05 -22.39 2.39
CA GLY A 428 -13.70 -22.79 2.75
C GLY A 428 -13.19 -21.93 3.90
N TYR A 429 -12.43 -22.55 4.79
CA TYR A 429 -11.88 -21.90 5.99
C TYR A 429 -10.45 -22.33 6.23
N ARG A 430 -9.60 -21.38 6.60
CA ARG A 430 -8.24 -21.64 7.07
C ARG A 430 -7.99 -20.81 8.34
N ALA A 431 -7.60 -21.49 9.43
CA ALA A 431 -7.20 -20.83 10.64
C ALA A 431 -5.77 -20.31 10.53
N PHE A 432 -5.51 -19.15 11.15
CA PHE A 432 -4.17 -18.64 11.31
C PHE A 432 -3.36 -19.57 12.22
N SER A 433 -2.11 -19.82 11.85
CA SER A 433 -1.12 -20.57 12.64
C SER A 433 0.00 -19.59 13.01
N ALA A 434 0.13 -19.30 14.31
CA ALA A 434 1.12 -18.34 14.83
C ALA A 434 2.56 -18.83 14.62
#